data_6af5fc523ee965b1d5aaf6e1192610c3
#
_entry.id   6af5fc523ee965b1d5aaf6e1192610c3
#
_cell.length_a   1.000
_cell.length_b   1.000
_cell.length_c   1.000
_cell.angle_alpha   90.00
_cell.angle_beta   90.00
_cell.angle_gamma   90.00
#
_symmetry.space_group_name_H-M   'P 1'
#
loop_
_entity.id
_entity.type
_entity.pdbx_description
1 polymer ?
#
loop_
_entity_poly.entity_id
_entity_poly.type
_entity_poly.pdbx_seq_one_letter_code
_entity_poly.pdbx_strand_id
1 'polypeptide(L)'
;KKRDASSSIRGFVYQNLLAIEELIKENTDRVFCEYVEDITSIDKNGDCKIIQAKYYSSTMPLSMEKEIFREMYCQYLKLINDGNLHSVIPVLSIFSQKNKNISLPDKATAIGWINDNSKLATIDNLSELNTKKLNKAERESAIIKLCGNQENLEAYHAAYTIDQRKTDLDNS
;
A
#
# COMPACT_ATOMS: atom_id res chain seq x y z
N LYS A 1 26.66 4.96 10.03
CA LYS A 1 26.00 5.98 9.17
C LYS A 1 24.99 6.70 10.04
N LYS A 2 25.18 8.02 10.30
CA LYS A 2 24.13 8.84 10.92
C LYS A 2 22.93 8.83 9.98
N ARG A 3 21.76 8.35 10.45
CA ARG A 3 20.50 8.57 9.75
C ARG A 3 20.27 10.07 9.70
N ASP A 4 20.12 10.61 8.49
CA ASP A 4 19.80 12.01 8.31
C ASP A 4 18.39 12.27 8.81
N ALA A 5 18.25 12.94 9.96
CA ALA A 5 16.98 13.30 10.55
C ALA A 5 16.10 14.12 9.58
N SER A 6 16.70 14.83 8.63
CA SER A 6 16.00 15.67 7.66
C SER A 6 15.14 14.83 6.69
N SER A 7 15.60 13.65 6.29
CA SER A 7 14.83 12.76 5.39
C SER A 7 13.59 12.19 6.07
N SER A 8 13.70 11.83 7.35
CA SER A 8 12.57 11.34 8.15
C SER A 8 11.53 12.42 8.38
N ILE A 9 11.96 13.65 8.67
CA ILE A 9 11.06 14.80 8.83
C ILE A 9 10.31 15.10 7.54
N ARG A 10 10.98 15.09 6.39
CA ARG A 10 10.35 15.33 5.09
C ARG A 10 9.31 14.26 4.75
N GLY A 11 9.61 13.00 5.04
CA GLY A 11 8.66 11.90 4.88
C GLY A 11 7.40 12.09 5.72
N PHE A 12 7.57 12.45 6.98
CA PHE A 12 6.46 12.74 7.89
C PHE A 12 5.63 13.96 7.46
N VAL A 13 6.27 15.04 7.02
CA VAL A 13 5.57 16.22 6.49
C VAL A 13 4.78 15.85 5.24
N TYR A 14 5.35 15.07 4.34
CA TYR A 14 4.67 14.62 3.13
C TYR A 14 3.44 13.78 3.45
N GLN A 15 3.55 12.83 4.37
CA GLN A 15 2.42 12.02 4.86
C GLN A 15 1.29 12.89 5.42
N ASN A 16 1.61 13.87 6.27
CA ASN A 16 0.60 14.77 6.83
C ASN A 16 -0.08 15.64 5.77
N LEU A 17 0.66 16.12 4.78
CA LEU A 17 0.08 16.88 3.66
C LEU A 17 -0.92 16.03 2.87
N LEU A 18 -0.59 14.77 2.59
CA LEU A 18 -1.50 13.83 1.92
C LEU A 18 -2.76 13.57 2.76
N ALA A 19 -2.61 13.41 4.08
CA ALA A 19 -3.75 13.22 4.98
C ALA A 19 -4.69 14.44 4.96
N ILE A 20 -4.14 15.65 4.97
CA ILE A 20 -4.92 16.89 4.85
C ILE A 20 -5.62 16.96 3.48
N GLU A 21 -4.91 16.63 2.39
CA GLU A 21 -5.52 16.61 1.05
C GLU A 21 -6.68 15.62 0.96
N GLU A 22 -6.57 14.43 1.56
CA GLU A 22 -7.69 13.49 1.62
C GLU A 22 -8.85 14.05 2.47
N LEU A 23 -8.54 14.67 3.61
CA LEU A 23 -9.54 15.19 4.54
C LEU A 23 -10.39 16.33 3.95
N ILE A 24 -9.81 17.19 3.11
CA ILE A 24 -10.53 18.33 2.51
C ILE A 24 -11.35 17.96 1.27
N LYS A 25 -11.27 16.71 0.78
CA LYS A 25 -12.11 16.27 -0.34
C LYS A 25 -13.57 16.21 0.07
N GLU A 26 -14.44 16.77 -0.76
CA GLU A 26 -15.87 16.93 -0.48
C GLU A 26 -16.60 15.61 -0.15
N ASN A 27 -16.17 14.50 -0.77
CA ASN A 27 -16.77 13.19 -0.57
C ASN A 27 -16.16 12.39 0.57
N THR A 28 -15.12 12.87 1.23
CA THR A 28 -14.46 12.15 2.33
C THR A 28 -15.37 12.15 3.57
N ASP A 29 -15.52 10.99 4.19
CA ASP A 29 -16.19 10.78 5.48
C ASP A 29 -15.17 10.75 6.62
N ARG A 30 -14.12 9.94 6.49
CA ARG A 30 -13.12 9.75 7.54
C ARG A 30 -11.72 9.58 6.98
N VAL A 31 -10.73 10.10 7.69
CA VAL A 31 -9.31 9.89 7.43
C VAL A 31 -8.63 9.43 8.71
N PHE A 32 -7.84 8.36 8.60
CA PHE A 32 -7.03 7.82 9.69
C PHE A 32 -5.55 7.86 9.27
N CYS A 33 -4.68 8.25 10.18
CA CYS A 33 -3.23 8.14 10.01
C CYS A 33 -2.73 6.91 10.77
N GLU A 34 -1.81 6.16 10.16
CA GLU A 34 -1.15 4.98 10.75
C GLU A 34 -2.13 3.92 11.30
N TYR A 35 -3.24 3.70 10.60
CA TYR A 35 -4.23 2.69 10.98
C TYR A 35 -4.01 1.36 10.25
N VAL A 36 -4.09 1.36 8.93
CA VAL A 36 -3.85 0.18 8.08
C VAL A 36 -2.56 0.37 7.29
N GLU A 37 -2.41 1.54 6.72
CA GLU A 37 -1.22 2.06 6.05
C GLU A 37 -0.93 3.45 6.59
N ASP A 38 0.00 4.18 6.00
CA ASP A 38 0.34 5.55 6.43
C ASP A 38 -0.92 6.43 6.53
N ILE A 39 -1.84 6.29 5.56
CA ILE A 39 -3.13 6.98 5.54
C ILE A 39 -4.23 6.02 5.07
N THR A 40 -5.35 6.03 5.76
CA THR A 40 -6.59 5.35 5.35
C THR A 40 -7.69 6.39 5.22
N SER A 41 -8.28 6.51 4.03
CA SER A 41 -9.36 7.45 3.73
C SER A 41 -10.61 6.67 3.32
N ILE A 42 -11.74 6.94 3.96
CA ILE A 42 -13.04 6.33 3.63
C ILE A 42 -13.97 7.45 3.18
N ASP A 43 -14.61 7.25 2.05
CA ASP A 43 -15.59 8.20 1.54
C ASP A 43 -17.03 7.86 1.99
N LYS A 44 -17.97 8.76 1.67
CA LYS A 44 -19.39 8.63 2.04
C LYS A 44 -20.09 7.43 1.37
N ASN A 45 -19.49 6.85 0.34
CA ASN A 45 -20.00 5.66 -0.33
C ASN A 45 -19.44 4.36 0.28
N GLY A 46 -18.48 4.47 1.19
CA GLY A 46 -17.77 3.32 1.76
C GLY A 46 -16.58 2.85 0.93
N ASP A 47 -16.13 3.64 -0.04
CA ASP A 47 -14.90 3.36 -0.77
C ASP A 47 -13.69 3.73 0.09
N CYS A 48 -12.80 2.78 0.28
CA CYS A 48 -11.63 2.90 1.13
C CYS A 48 -10.35 3.02 0.31
N LYS A 49 -9.59 4.09 0.51
CA LYS A 49 -8.21 4.20 0.04
C LYS A 49 -7.25 3.85 1.15
N ILE A 50 -6.30 3.00 0.85
CA ILE A 50 -5.13 2.77 1.68
C ILE A 50 -3.91 3.36 0.96
N ILE A 51 -3.25 4.33 1.58
CA ILE A 51 -2.20 5.13 0.95
C ILE A 51 -0.89 4.88 1.68
N GLN A 52 0.09 4.36 0.96
CA GLN A 52 1.48 4.31 1.41
C GLN A 52 2.22 5.53 0.87
N ALA A 53 2.70 6.39 1.76
CA ALA A 53 3.42 7.60 1.42
C ALA A 53 4.93 7.37 1.42
N LYS A 54 5.61 7.75 0.35
CA LYS A 54 7.07 7.66 0.26
C LYS A 54 7.67 8.96 -0.26
N TYR A 55 8.66 9.47 0.45
CA TYR A 55 9.45 10.62 0.06
C TYR A 55 10.88 10.21 -0.25
N TYR A 56 11.31 10.46 -1.48
CA TYR A 56 12.68 10.18 -1.92
C TYR A 56 13.35 11.41 -2.50
N SER A 57 14.55 11.72 -2.01
CA SER A 57 15.47 12.69 -2.65
C SER A 57 16.18 12.11 -3.88
N SER A 58 16.03 10.80 -4.10
CA SER A 58 16.62 10.04 -5.21
C SER A 58 15.58 9.07 -5.78
N THR A 59 16.00 8.20 -6.70
CA THR A 59 15.13 7.17 -7.27
C THR A 59 14.82 6.07 -6.24
N MET A 60 13.56 5.65 -6.15
CA MET A 60 13.17 4.49 -5.35
C MET A 60 13.74 3.19 -5.94
N PRO A 61 14.37 2.32 -5.15
CA PRO A 61 14.85 1.02 -5.63
C PRO A 61 13.71 0.08 -6.00
N LEU A 62 13.88 -0.74 -7.04
CA LEU A 62 12.90 -1.75 -7.46
C LEU A 62 12.56 -2.75 -6.33
N SER A 63 13.53 -3.09 -5.49
CA SER A 63 13.30 -3.97 -4.33
C SER A 63 12.28 -3.39 -3.36
N MET A 64 12.30 -2.07 -3.17
CA MET A 64 11.36 -1.35 -2.33
C MET A 64 9.96 -1.30 -2.97
N GLU A 65 9.89 -1.09 -4.29
CA GLU A 65 8.62 -1.14 -5.04
C GLU A 65 7.92 -2.49 -4.84
N LYS A 66 8.67 -3.59 -4.97
CA LYS A 66 8.17 -4.95 -4.75
C LYS A 66 7.71 -5.20 -3.32
N GLU A 67 8.47 -4.71 -2.34
CA GLU A 67 8.15 -4.87 -0.93
C GLU A 67 6.84 -4.15 -0.58
N ILE A 68 6.73 -2.90 -0.97
CA ILE A 68 5.51 -2.09 -0.77
C ILE A 68 4.31 -2.75 -1.45
N PHE A 69 4.46 -3.19 -2.70
CA PHE A 69 3.37 -3.83 -3.43
C PHE A 69 2.85 -5.08 -2.72
N ARG A 70 3.74 -5.91 -2.14
CA ARG A 70 3.39 -7.10 -1.35
C ARG A 70 2.72 -6.76 -0.02
N GLU A 71 3.27 -5.79 0.71
CA GLU A 71 2.72 -5.37 2.00
C GLU A 71 1.31 -4.80 1.84
N MET A 72 1.11 -3.93 0.87
CA MET A 72 -0.20 -3.36 0.55
C MET A 72 -1.20 -4.43 0.08
N TYR A 73 -0.75 -5.48 -0.63
CA TYR A 73 -1.63 -6.59 -0.97
C TYR A 73 -2.18 -7.30 0.27
N CYS A 74 -1.35 -7.48 1.29
CA CYS A 74 -1.79 -8.09 2.55
C CYS A 74 -2.83 -7.23 3.27
N GLN A 75 -2.65 -5.92 3.29
CA GLN A 75 -3.62 -4.99 3.86
C GLN A 75 -4.92 -4.97 3.04
N TYR A 76 -4.80 -4.99 1.72
CA TYR A 76 -5.95 -5.10 0.81
C TYR A 76 -6.79 -6.35 1.13
N LEU A 77 -6.15 -7.53 1.27
CA LEU A 77 -6.83 -8.78 1.60
C LEU A 77 -7.55 -8.72 2.95
N LYS A 78 -6.95 -8.09 3.96
CA LYS A 78 -7.60 -7.89 5.27
C LYS A 78 -8.88 -7.09 5.12
N LEU A 79 -8.83 -6.00 4.37
CA LEU A 79 -9.95 -5.07 4.23
C LEU A 79 -11.09 -5.65 3.40
N ILE A 80 -10.81 -6.35 2.29
CA ILE A 80 -11.86 -6.98 1.48
C ILE A 80 -12.57 -8.11 2.22
N ASN A 81 -11.88 -8.78 3.17
CA ASN A 81 -12.50 -9.82 3.99
C ASN A 81 -13.35 -9.27 5.14
N ASP A 82 -13.17 -8.03 5.53
CA ASP A 82 -13.96 -7.41 6.60
C ASP A 82 -15.43 -7.15 6.21
N GLY A 83 -15.73 -7.11 4.90
CA GLY A 83 -17.09 -7.06 4.35
C GLY A 83 -17.86 -5.77 4.60
N ASN A 84 -17.26 -4.79 5.27
CA ASN A 84 -17.89 -3.51 5.64
C ASN A 84 -17.62 -2.38 4.63
N LEU A 85 -16.73 -2.62 3.64
CA LEU A 85 -16.29 -1.64 2.67
C LEU A 85 -16.89 -1.96 1.30
N HIS A 86 -17.25 -0.92 0.55
CA HIS A 86 -17.75 -1.06 -0.81
C HIS A 86 -16.62 -1.44 -1.78
N SER A 87 -15.49 -0.74 -1.69
CA SER A 87 -14.27 -1.05 -2.44
C SER A 87 -13.02 -0.71 -1.64
N VAL A 88 -11.89 -1.28 -2.03
CA VAL A 88 -10.57 -0.96 -1.46
C VAL A 88 -9.62 -0.58 -2.59
N ILE A 89 -9.03 0.61 -2.51
CA ILE A 89 -8.13 1.18 -3.51
C ILE A 89 -6.75 1.39 -2.88
N PRO A 90 -5.77 0.52 -3.17
CA PRO A 90 -4.40 0.73 -2.72
C PRO A 90 -3.70 1.79 -3.56
N VAL A 91 -3.07 2.76 -2.90
CA VAL A 91 -2.39 3.90 -3.53
C VAL A 91 -0.96 4.00 -3.01
N LEU A 92 0.01 3.90 -3.90
CA LEU A 92 1.38 4.28 -3.60
C LEU A 92 1.60 5.74 -3.99
N SER A 93 1.65 6.64 -3.01
CA SER A 93 1.93 8.05 -3.24
C SER A 93 3.41 8.34 -3.02
N ILE A 94 4.10 8.73 -4.10
CA ILE A 94 5.53 8.94 -4.10
C ILE A 94 5.85 10.37 -4.47
N PHE A 95 6.63 11.02 -3.61
CA PHE A 95 7.33 12.24 -3.96
C PHE A 95 8.79 11.90 -4.31
N SER A 96 9.20 12.21 -5.53
CA SER A 96 10.57 11.98 -5.97
C SER A 96 11.11 13.21 -6.72
N GLN A 97 12.29 13.69 -6.32
CA GLN A 97 12.96 14.79 -7.00
C GLN A 97 13.58 14.39 -8.34
N LYS A 98 13.82 13.09 -8.58
CA LYS A 98 14.40 12.60 -9.83
C LYS A 98 13.34 12.05 -10.75
N ASN A 99 13.44 12.41 -12.03
CA ASN A 99 12.44 12.21 -13.08
C ASN A 99 12.24 10.77 -13.59
N LYS A 100 12.56 9.74 -12.81
CA LYS A 100 12.20 8.38 -13.22
C LYS A 100 10.70 8.16 -12.98
N ASN A 101 9.96 7.91 -14.05
CA ASN A 101 8.57 7.50 -13.90
C ASN A 101 8.51 6.10 -13.30
N ILE A 102 7.73 5.98 -12.24
CA ILE A 102 7.38 4.70 -11.63
C ILE A 102 6.05 4.28 -12.25
N SER A 103 6.02 3.10 -12.80
CA SER A 103 4.81 2.56 -13.42
C SER A 103 4.48 1.21 -12.82
N LEU A 104 3.21 0.91 -12.69
CA LEU A 104 2.76 -0.41 -12.31
C LEU A 104 3.30 -1.43 -13.34
N PRO A 105 3.93 -2.53 -12.91
CA PRO A 105 4.36 -3.59 -13.81
C PRO A 105 3.14 -4.25 -14.46
N ASP A 106 3.37 -4.94 -15.58
CA ASP A 106 2.35 -5.78 -16.15
C ASP A 106 1.86 -6.84 -15.15
N LYS A 107 0.65 -7.34 -15.38
CA LYS A 107 -0.05 -8.26 -14.48
C LYS A 107 0.78 -9.50 -14.13
N ALA A 108 1.46 -10.11 -15.10
CA ALA A 108 2.24 -11.32 -14.85
C ALA A 108 3.44 -11.06 -13.96
N THR A 109 4.15 -9.96 -14.19
CA THR A 109 5.26 -9.49 -13.35
C THR A 109 4.79 -9.17 -11.93
N ALA A 110 3.67 -8.46 -11.79
CA ALA A 110 3.10 -8.10 -10.48
C ALA A 110 2.69 -9.33 -9.67
N ILE A 111 2.04 -10.30 -10.30
CA ILE A 111 1.71 -11.60 -9.69
C ILE A 111 2.97 -12.36 -9.27
N GLY A 112 4.01 -12.33 -10.10
CA GLY A 112 5.30 -12.91 -9.77
C GLY A 112 5.93 -12.28 -8.51
N TRP A 113 5.75 -10.99 -8.29
CA TRP A 113 6.22 -10.33 -7.08
C TRP A 113 5.53 -10.83 -5.80
N ILE A 114 4.25 -11.15 -5.88
CA ILE A 114 3.47 -11.69 -4.76
C ILE A 114 3.83 -13.16 -4.50
N ASN A 115 4.00 -13.95 -5.56
CA ASN A 115 4.32 -15.38 -5.47
C ASN A 115 5.78 -15.67 -5.14
N ASP A 116 6.65 -14.66 -5.12
CA ASP A 116 8.03 -14.82 -4.68
C ASP A 116 8.09 -15.06 -3.17
N ASN A 117 8.07 -16.35 -2.82
CA ASN A 117 7.95 -16.87 -1.44
C ASN A 117 9.16 -16.58 -0.54
N SER A 118 10.20 -15.92 -1.04
CA SER A 118 11.44 -15.71 -0.27
C SER A 118 11.28 -14.78 0.93
N LYS A 119 10.11 -14.12 1.09
CA LYS A 119 9.81 -13.21 2.22
C LYS A 119 8.35 -13.30 2.67
N LEU A 120 7.98 -14.44 3.21
CA LEU A 120 6.70 -14.65 3.90
C LEU A 120 6.61 -13.91 5.27
N ALA A 121 7.41 -12.87 5.50
CA ALA A 121 7.22 -11.96 6.66
C ALA A 121 5.81 -11.35 6.73
N THR A 122 5.09 -11.37 5.62
CA THR A 122 3.71 -10.95 5.49
C THR A 122 2.69 -11.93 6.07
N ILE A 123 3.07 -13.18 6.34
CA ILE A 123 2.17 -14.18 6.92
C ILE A 123 1.72 -13.76 8.33
N ASP A 124 2.60 -13.17 9.13
CA ASP A 124 2.23 -12.72 10.47
C ASP A 124 1.18 -11.60 10.43
N ASN A 125 1.25 -10.71 9.45
CA ASN A 125 0.25 -9.65 9.25
C ASN A 125 -1.12 -10.20 8.80
N LEU A 126 -1.16 -11.32 8.08
CA LEU A 126 -2.38 -12.00 7.69
C LEU A 126 -2.91 -12.95 8.77
N SER A 127 -2.12 -13.26 9.79
CA SER A 127 -2.54 -14.16 10.89
C SER A 127 -3.72 -13.65 11.70
N GLU A 128 -4.04 -12.36 11.60
CA GLU A 128 -5.23 -11.74 12.19
C GLU A 128 -6.53 -12.04 11.43
N LEU A 129 -6.45 -12.57 10.19
CA LEU A 129 -7.62 -12.99 9.45
C LEU A 129 -8.29 -14.18 10.16
N ASN A 130 -9.20 -13.90 11.07
CA ASN A 130 -10.24 -14.77 11.65
C ASN A 130 -9.89 -16.28 11.83
N THR A 131 -8.61 -16.61 11.96
CA THR A 131 -8.07 -17.98 12.00
C THR A 131 -7.84 -18.47 13.43
N LYS A 132 -8.47 -17.83 14.42
CA LYS A 132 -8.28 -18.14 15.87
C LYS A 132 -8.49 -19.61 16.25
N LYS A 133 -9.12 -20.40 15.41
CA LYS A 133 -9.39 -21.81 15.62
C LYS A 133 -8.43 -22.78 14.91
N LEU A 134 -7.53 -22.27 14.05
CA LEU A 134 -6.63 -23.09 13.26
C LEU A 134 -5.29 -23.28 13.99
N ASN A 135 -4.68 -24.45 13.86
CA ASN A 135 -3.31 -24.66 14.28
C ASN A 135 -2.34 -23.92 13.34
N LYS A 136 -1.05 -23.88 13.68
CA LYS A 136 -0.04 -23.10 12.92
C LYS A 136 0.03 -23.53 11.44
N ALA A 137 0.06 -24.82 11.16
CA ALA A 137 0.20 -25.35 9.79
C ALA A 137 -1.07 -25.10 8.95
N GLU A 138 -2.25 -25.24 9.54
CA GLU A 138 -3.52 -24.92 8.90
C GLU A 138 -3.63 -23.44 8.59
N ARG A 139 -3.15 -22.59 9.49
CA ARG A 139 -3.11 -21.14 9.31
C ARG A 139 -2.18 -20.74 8.16
N GLU A 140 -0.98 -21.27 8.12
CA GLU A 140 -0.02 -21.03 7.03
C GLU A 140 -0.59 -21.47 5.68
N SER A 141 -1.23 -22.64 5.63
CA SER A 141 -1.88 -23.15 4.42
C SER A 141 -3.03 -22.26 3.95
N ALA A 142 -3.88 -21.79 4.87
CA ALA A 142 -4.99 -20.91 4.55
C ALA A 142 -4.50 -19.54 4.00
N ILE A 143 -3.44 -19.01 4.57
CA ILE A 143 -2.81 -17.75 4.12
C ILE A 143 -2.21 -17.91 2.73
N ILE A 144 -1.47 -18.98 2.48
CA ILE A 144 -0.90 -19.27 1.16
C ILE A 144 -1.99 -19.38 0.11
N LYS A 145 -3.09 -20.09 0.43
CA LYS A 145 -4.25 -20.22 -0.45
C LYS A 145 -4.93 -18.88 -0.73
N LEU A 146 -5.08 -18.04 0.30
CA LEU A 146 -5.69 -16.72 0.16
C LEU A 146 -4.81 -15.79 -0.68
N CYS A 147 -3.51 -15.74 -0.41
CA CYS A 147 -2.55 -14.94 -1.18
C CYS A 147 -2.43 -15.41 -2.64
N GLY A 148 -2.55 -16.72 -2.88
CA GLY A 148 -2.50 -17.29 -4.23
C GLY A 148 -3.82 -17.26 -5.00
N ASN A 149 -4.90 -16.70 -4.41
CA ASN A 149 -6.17 -16.58 -5.11
C ASN A 149 -6.06 -15.65 -6.31
N GLN A 150 -6.29 -16.18 -7.51
CA GLN A 150 -6.09 -15.47 -8.76
C GLN A 150 -7.03 -14.27 -8.91
N GLU A 151 -8.29 -14.39 -8.49
CA GLU A 151 -9.26 -13.28 -8.55
C GLU A 151 -8.83 -12.12 -7.66
N ASN A 152 -8.37 -12.41 -6.45
CA ASN A 152 -7.87 -11.37 -5.53
C ASN A 152 -6.61 -10.67 -6.09
N LEU A 153 -5.68 -11.44 -6.68
CA LEU A 153 -4.48 -10.90 -7.30
C LEU A 153 -4.81 -9.97 -8.47
N GLU A 154 -5.74 -10.38 -9.33
CA GLU A 154 -6.18 -9.58 -10.48
C GLU A 154 -6.94 -8.33 -10.05
N ALA A 155 -7.84 -8.46 -9.09
CA ALA A 155 -8.58 -7.33 -8.54
C ALA A 155 -7.65 -6.31 -7.87
N TYR A 156 -6.69 -6.79 -7.08
CA TYR A 156 -5.68 -5.95 -6.46
C TYR A 156 -4.83 -5.20 -7.50
N HIS A 157 -4.31 -5.92 -8.49
CA HIS A 157 -3.53 -5.30 -9.57
C HIS A 157 -4.33 -4.23 -10.32
N ALA A 158 -5.60 -4.50 -10.60
CA ALA A 158 -6.49 -3.55 -11.28
C ALA A 158 -6.80 -2.30 -10.44
N ALA A 159 -6.89 -2.46 -9.11
CA ALA A 159 -7.18 -1.36 -8.18
C ALA A 159 -5.94 -0.54 -7.79
N TYR A 160 -4.74 -1.13 -7.87
CA TYR A 160 -3.50 -0.50 -7.43
C TYR A 160 -3.17 0.75 -8.25
N THR A 161 -2.95 1.85 -7.55
CA THR A 161 -2.69 3.16 -8.18
C THR A 161 -1.35 3.71 -7.72
N ILE A 162 -0.61 4.32 -8.65
CA ILE A 162 0.63 5.05 -8.34
C ILE A 162 0.36 6.55 -8.56
N ASP A 163 0.47 7.31 -7.49
CA ASP A 163 0.44 8.79 -7.49
C ASP A 163 1.88 9.31 -7.34
N GLN A 164 2.52 9.60 -8.46
CA GLN A 164 3.87 10.13 -8.46
C GLN A 164 3.84 11.65 -8.57
N ARG A 165 4.36 12.32 -7.54
CA ARG A 165 4.46 13.78 -7.46
C ARG A 165 5.88 14.23 -7.67
N LYS A 166 6.05 15.32 -8.41
CA LYS A 166 7.32 15.98 -8.70
C LYS A 166 7.21 17.43 -8.25
N THR A 167 8.32 18.00 -7.81
CA THR A 167 8.38 19.44 -7.64
C THR A 167 8.59 20.10 -9.00
N ASP A 168 7.71 21.03 -9.37
CA ASP A 168 7.94 21.96 -10.48
C ASP A 168 8.98 23.06 -10.11
N LEU A 169 9.98 22.74 -9.28
CA LEU A 169 11.00 23.68 -8.86
C LEU A 169 12.01 24.05 -9.95
N ASP A 170 11.89 23.45 -11.14
CA ASP A 170 12.76 23.78 -12.30
C ASP A 170 12.16 24.85 -13.23
N ASN A 171 11.06 25.49 -12.85
CA ASN A 171 10.43 26.59 -13.61
C ASN A 171 10.52 27.95 -12.89
N SER A 172 11.61 28.21 -12.20
CA SER A 172 11.90 29.53 -11.65
C SER A 172 13.28 30.02 -12.06
#